data_bb72af3be5fbfb1a792a877d98b672e3
#
_entry.id   bb72af3be5fbfb1a792a877d98b672e3
#
_cell.length_a   1.000
_cell.length_b   1.000
_cell.length_c   1.000
_cell.angle_alpha   90.00
_cell.angle_beta   90.00
_cell.angle_gamma   90.00
#
_symmetry.space_group_name_H-M   'P 1'
#
loop_
_entity.id
_entity.type
_entity.pdbx_description
1 polymer ?
#
loop_
_entity_poly.entity_id
_entity_poly.type
_entity_poly.pdbx_seq_one_letter_code
_entity_poly.pdbx_strand_id
1 'polypeptide(L)'
;MRAQDEASAIYKIISDWKESKIYKTAVLADTYDRQENDTIMTYVKKMFSLTGLEIQDFTASNNKIASNFFRRLNVQRNTYSLGNGVTFDDKSVKDQFGKKFDTVLMKAAYKALIHGVCFPFWNGNLNYFEATEFAPLWDEETGVLMAGIRFWQIDNTKPMFAVVYESDGYTKWKNTNDEGFKVVVEKQPYVKEVMYTVADGTEVVDSHNYPALPVIPMWGSSLKQSTLIGLRSQIDSYDLIRSGFANDLSDVAQIYWIVENYGGMSDSDLARFRDRLKLNHIVEADTSEGGKITPYAQDVPYQARQTYLDGIRQSIYDDFGAFDVRGFSSGAKTATEIDAAYQPLDENADDFEAQIIEFVQSLGALIGIDEDKCTPLFKRNKISNATEMVQALAVADWLDEETKIRHTPFISVDEQGEVLDRLSSESLDRMSGTPTDRNASPGSPVDTGEEE
;
A
#
# COMPACT_ATOMS: atom_id res chain seq x y z
N MET A 1 11.87 -37.91 22.70
CA MET A 1 11.02 -38.34 21.58
C MET A 1 10.04 -37.23 21.18
N ARG A 2 9.07 -36.81 22.02
CA ARG A 2 8.07 -35.77 21.64
C ARG A 2 8.69 -34.46 21.18
N ALA A 3 9.64 -33.87 21.89
CA ALA A 3 10.25 -32.57 21.52
C ALA A 3 11.03 -32.59 20.19
N GLN A 4 11.57 -33.73 19.81
CA GLN A 4 12.29 -33.87 18.53
C GLN A 4 11.30 -34.05 17.37
N ASP A 5 10.15 -34.67 17.62
CA ASP A 5 9.07 -34.78 16.63
C ASP A 5 8.40 -33.41 16.40
N GLU A 6 8.18 -32.63 17.47
CA GLU A 6 7.66 -31.24 17.40
C GLU A 6 8.60 -30.30 16.66
N ALA A 7 9.92 -30.35 16.95
CA ALA A 7 10.91 -29.54 16.25
C ALA A 7 10.95 -29.82 14.75
N SER A 8 10.83 -31.11 14.36
CA SER A 8 10.76 -31.53 12.97
C SER A 8 9.45 -31.05 12.29
N ALA A 9 8.33 -31.10 13.01
CA ALA A 9 7.05 -30.60 12.52
C ALA A 9 7.07 -29.10 12.28
N ILE A 10 7.65 -28.30 13.21
CA ILE A 10 7.83 -26.85 13.05
C ILE A 10 8.59 -26.51 11.77
N TYR A 11 9.72 -27.20 11.56
CA TYR A 11 10.54 -26.99 10.37
C TYR A 11 9.76 -27.31 9.08
N LYS A 12 9.03 -28.43 9.08
CA LYS A 12 8.24 -28.85 7.93
C LYS A 12 7.13 -27.84 7.62
N ILE A 13 6.36 -27.40 8.63
CA ILE A 13 5.28 -26.44 8.44
C ILE A 13 5.81 -25.12 7.86
N ILE A 14 6.94 -24.61 8.38
CA ILE A 14 7.55 -23.38 7.85
C ILE A 14 8.03 -23.58 6.41
N SER A 15 8.62 -24.75 6.10
CA SER A 15 9.08 -25.06 4.75
C SER A 15 7.93 -25.18 3.77
N ASP A 16 6.87 -25.91 4.13
CA ASP A 16 5.67 -26.09 3.31
C ASP A 16 4.97 -24.74 3.06
N TRP A 17 4.91 -23.88 4.08
CA TRP A 17 4.37 -22.52 3.92
C TRP A 17 5.20 -21.67 2.94
N LYS A 18 6.52 -21.71 3.03
CA LYS A 18 7.42 -21.00 2.10
C LYS A 18 7.27 -21.46 0.65
N GLU A 19 6.90 -22.72 0.44
CA GLU A 19 6.60 -23.25 -0.89
C GLU A 19 5.18 -22.91 -1.38
N SER A 20 4.31 -22.46 -0.50
CA SER A 20 2.93 -22.10 -0.86
C SER A 20 2.87 -20.93 -1.86
N LYS A 21 1.79 -20.92 -2.67
CA LYS A 21 1.53 -19.84 -3.62
C LYS A 21 1.36 -18.48 -2.92
N ILE A 22 0.71 -18.47 -1.77
CA ILE A 22 0.45 -17.24 -0.99
C ILE A 22 1.78 -16.63 -0.56
N TYR A 23 2.66 -17.39 0.06
CA TYR A 23 3.97 -16.92 0.51
C TYR A 23 4.82 -16.38 -0.64
N LYS A 24 4.95 -17.15 -1.73
CA LYS A 24 5.72 -16.75 -2.91
C LYS A 24 5.19 -15.45 -3.53
N THR A 25 3.86 -15.32 -3.59
CA THR A 25 3.22 -14.10 -4.07
C THR A 25 3.44 -12.94 -3.11
N ALA A 26 3.38 -13.15 -1.79
CA ALA A 26 3.63 -12.11 -0.80
C ALA A 26 5.06 -11.56 -0.88
N VAL A 27 6.07 -12.45 -0.98
CA VAL A 27 7.47 -12.04 -1.17
C VAL A 27 7.64 -11.22 -2.45
N LEU A 28 7.02 -11.66 -3.54
CA LEU A 28 7.05 -10.92 -4.82
C LEU A 28 6.33 -9.57 -4.69
N ALA A 29 5.18 -9.53 -4.02
CA ALA A 29 4.42 -8.29 -3.82
C ALA A 29 5.21 -7.25 -3.01
N ASP A 30 6.00 -7.68 -2.03
CA ASP A 30 6.91 -6.78 -1.30
C ASP A 30 7.97 -6.13 -2.21
N THR A 31 8.45 -6.80 -3.27
CA THR A 31 9.39 -6.18 -4.23
C THR A 31 8.68 -5.10 -5.05
N TYR A 32 7.43 -5.34 -5.51
CA TYR A 32 6.64 -4.35 -6.22
C TYR A 32 6.22 -3.18 -5.32
N ASP A 33 5.93 -3.43 -4.04
CA ASP A 33 5.65 -2.38 -3.07
C ASP A 33 6.85 -1.46 -2.82
N ARG A 34 8.06 -2.00 -2.89
CA ARG A 34 9.32 -1.23 -2.81
C ARG A 34 9.76 -0.60 -4.13
N GLN A 35 8.97 -0.74 -5.20
CA GLN A 35 9.33 -0.28 -6.55
C GLN A 35 10.58 -0.99 -7.12
N GLU A 36 10.78 -2.23 -6.71
CA GLU A 36 11.81 -3.14 -7.20
C GLU A 36 11.17 -4.23 -8.06
N ASN A 37 10.36 -3.83 -9.06
CA ASN A 37 9.56 -4.71 -9.88
C ASN A 37 10.44 -5.79 -10.54
N ASP A 38 10.23 -7.04 -10.16
CA ASP A 38 11.14 -8.17 -10.43
C ASP A 38 11.43 -8.33 -11.92
N THR A 39 10.42 -8.29 -12.77
CA THR A 39 10.56 -8.50 -14.21
C THR A 39 11.52 -7.50 -14.86
N ILE A 40 11.41 -6.21 -14.53
CA ILE A 40 12.30 -5.20 -15.14
C ILE A 40 13.68 -5.20 -14.46
N MET A 41 13.74 -5.44 -13.14
CA MET A 41 15.02 -5.44 -12.42
C MET A 41 15.90 -6.62 -12.81
N THR A 42 15.31 -7.77 -13.13
CA THR A 42 16.03 -8.96 -13.62
C THR A 42 16.21 -8.99 -15.13
N TYR A 43 15.55 -8.07 -15.88
CA TYR A 43 15.62 -8.04 -17.34
C TYR A 43 17.06 -7.81 -17.83
N VAL A 44 17.46 -8.65 -18.78
CA VAL A 44 18.76 -8.59 -19.44
C VAL A 44 18.55 -8.57 -20.94
N LYS A 45 19.09 -7.56 -21.65
CA LYS A 45 19.07 -7.51 -23.10
C LYS A 45 19.96 -8.61 -23.65
N LYS A 46 19.46 -9.38 -24.59
CA LYS A 46 20.15 -10.53 -25.18
C LYS A 46 20.44 -10.28 -26.65
N MET A 47 21.52 -10.85 -27.13
CA MET A 47 21.92 -10.85 -28.53
C MET A 47 22.31 -12.27 -28.94
N PHE A 48 22.28 -12.56 -30.24
CA PHE A 48 22.79 -13.83 -30.75
C PHE A 48 24.27 -13.69 -31.11
N SER A 49 25.09 -14.63 -30.67
CA SER A 49 26.46 -14.75 -31.10
C SER A 49 26.54 -15.20 -32.54
N LEU A 50 27.71 -15.09 -33.15
CA LEU A 50 27.98 -15.63 -34.54
C LEU A 50 27.69 -17.14 -34.68
N THR A 51 27.71 -17.86 -33.55
CA THR A 51 27.38 -19.31 -33.50
C THR A 51 25.91 -19.59 -33.23
N GLY A 52 25.06 -18.56 -33.17
CA GLY A 52 23.62 -18.67 -32.88
C GLY A 52 23.26 -18.89 -31.41
N LEU A 53 24.24 -18.79 -30.51
CA LEU A 53 23.98 -18.87 -29.06
C LEU A 53 23.47 -17.52 -28.52
N GLU A 54 22.45 -17.59 -27.68
CA GLU A 54 21.92 -16.43 -27.00
C GLU A 54 22.90 -15.99 -25.88
N ILE A 55 23.38 -14.76 -25.93
CA ILE A 55 24.32 -14.17 -24.96
C ILE A 55 23.81 -12.81 -24.51
N GLN A 56 24.26 -12.36 -23.33
CA GLN A 56 23.94 -11.01 -22.85
C GLN A 56 24.60 -9.95 -23.73
N ASP A 57 23.83 -8.93 -24.12
CA ASP A 57 24.36 -7.77 -24.82
C ASP A 57 24.86 -6.71 -23.84
N PHE A 58 26.17 -6.61 -23.68
CA PHE A 58 26.83 -5.63 -22.83
C PHE A 58 27.05 -4.28 -23.53
N THR A 59 26.76 -4.16 -24.82
CA THR A 59 27.01 -2.96 -25.60
C THR A 59 25.78 -2.07 -25.72
N ALA A 60 24.60 -2.64 -25.56
CA ALA A 60 23.34 -1.93 -25.64
C ALA A 60 22.96 -1.26 -24.31
N SER A 61 22.27 -0.15 -24.38
CA SER A 61 21.66 0.51 -23.24
C SER A 61 20.69 -0.43 -22.52
N ASN A 62 20.76 -0.50 -21.19
CA ASN A 62 19.88 -1.33 -20.38
C ASN A 62 19.35 -0.53 -19.16
N ASN A 63 18.59 0.53 -19.47
CA ASN A 63 17.88 1.31 -18.45
C ASN A 63 16.76 0.48 -17.84
N LYS A 64 16.66 0.49 -16.53
CA LYS A 64 15.64 -0.24 -15.78
C LYS A 64 14.78 0.75 -15.01
N ILE A 65 13.56 0.95 -15.47
CA ILE A 65 12.64 1.96 -14.92
C ILE A 65 11.41 1.23 -14.37
N ALA A 66 11.42 0.95 -13.06
CA ALA A 66 10.27 0.39 -12.37
C ALA A 66 9.22 1.46 -12.09
N SER A 67 7.96 1.14 -12.34
CA SER A 67 6.82 1.98 -11.98
C SER A 67 6.37 1.77 -10.54
N ASN A 68 5.67 2.73 -9.98
CA ASN A 68 5.14 2.67 -8.61
C ASN A 68 3.61 2.47 -8.59
N PHE A 69 3.05 1.79 -9.60
CA PHE A 69 1.60 1.59 -9.66
C PHE A 69 1.10 0.77 -8.49
N PHE A 70 1.72 -0.39 -8.23
CA PHE A 70 1.26 -1.32 -7.21
C PHE A 70 1.11 -0.67 -5.84
N ARG A 71 2.17 -0.02 -5.36
CA ARG A 71 2.13 0.70 -4.08
C ARG A 71 1.08 1.82 -4.08
N ARG A 72 1.08 2.64 -5.14
CA ARG A 72 0.21 3.81 -5.22
C ARG A 72 -1.28 3.43 -5.17
N LEU A 73 -1.67 2.39 -5.89
CA LEU A 73 -3.05 1.92 -5.96
C LEU A 73 -3.51 1.31 -4.62
N ASN A 74 -2.67 0.48 -4.00
CA ASN A 74 -2.97 -0.11 -2.69
C ASN A 74 -3.02 0.95 -1.58
N VAL A 75 -2.12 1.94 -1.60
CA VAL A 75 -2.18 3.09 -0.67
C VAL A 75 -3.48 3.86 -0.87
N GLN A 76 -3.90 4.10 -2.13
CA GLN A 76 -5.16 4.80 -2.41
C GLN A 76 -6.35 4.05 -1.81
N ARG A 77 -6.50 2.74 -2.07
CA ARG A 77 -7.60 1.91 -1.52
C ARG A 77 -7.60 1.92 0.00
N ASN A 78 -6.44 1.66 0.60
CA ASN A 78 -6.31 1.60 2.06
C ASN A 78 -6.62 2.94 2.75
N THR A 79 -6.09 4.04 2.20
CA THR A 79 -6.34 5.40 2.74
C THR A 79 -7.77 5.85 2.49
N TYR A 80 -8.40 5.38 1.41
CA TYR A 80 -9.79 5.70 1.09
C TYR A 80 -10.75 5.22 2.18
N SER A 81 -10.62 3.96 2.61
CA SER A 81 -11.46 3.37 3.64
C SER A 81 -10.99 3.68 5.08
N LEU A 82 -9.68 3.64 5.34
CA LEU A 82 -9.13 3.71 6.70
C LEU A 82 -8.38 5.01 7.02
N GLY A 83 -8.29 5.95 6.09
CA GLY A 83 -7.53 7.21 6.30
C GLY A 83 -8.07 8.08 7.43
N ASN A 84 -9.37 8.00 7.70
CA ASN A 84 -10.04 8.70 8.81
C ASN A 84 -10.21 7.83 10.08
N GLY A 85 -9.62 6.61 10.08
CA GLY A 85 -9.89 5.60 11.12
C GLY A 85 -11.30 5.01 11.02
N VAL A 86 -11.65 4.16 11.98
CA VAL A 86 -12.98 3.59 12.11
C VAL A 86 -13.69 4.14 13.33
N THR A 87 -15.01 4.23 13.27
CA THR A 87 -15.87 4.62 14.38
C THR A 87 -16.84 3.49 14.69
N PHE A 88 -17.46 3.53 15.86
CA PHE A 88 -18.48 2.58 16.30
C PHE A 88 -19.68 3.38 16.82
N ASP A 89 -20.87 2.81 16.76
CA ASP A 89 -22.07 3.43 17.32
C ASP A 89 -21.89 3.71 18.82
N ASP A 90 -21.28 2.74 19.53
CA ASP A 90 -20.89 2.91 20.93
C ASP A 90 -19.39 3.28 21.02
N LYS A 91 -19.10 4.52 21.39
CA LYS A 91 -17.72 5.04 21.54
C LYS A 91 -16.87 4.23 22.52
N SER A 92 -17.50 3.60 23.55
CA SER A 92 -16.81 2.79 24.55
C SER A 92 -16.14 1.54 23.95
N VAL A 93 -16.61 1.05 22.81
CA VAL A 93 -16.02 -0.07 22.09
C VAL A 93 -14.62 0.28 21.59
N LYS A 94 -14.46 1.46 21.02
CA LYS A 94 -13.15 1.92 20.52
C LYS A 94 -12.11 2.04 21.63
N ASP A 95 -12.50 2.47 22.80
CA ASP A 95 -11.61 2.62 23.95
C ASP A 95 -11.03 1.27 24.40
N GLN A 96 -11.79 0.18 24.27
CA GLN A 96 -11.35 -1.18 24.59
C GLN A 96 -10.28 -1.71 23.63
N PHE A 97 -10.29 -1.29 22.37
CA PHE A 97 -9.24 -1.62 21.40
C PHE A 97 -7.94 -0.83 21.60
N GLY A 98 -8.00 0.28 22.33
CA GLY A 98 -6.86 1.10 22.68
C GLY A 98 -6.47 2.14 21.61
N LYS A 99 -5.70 3.15 22.04
CA LYS A 99 -5.38 4.36 21.24
C LYS A 99 -4.64 4.12 19.93
N LYS A 100 -3.95 2.99 19.76
CA LYS A 100 -3.17 2.67 18.56
C LYS A 100 -3.94 1.81 17.56
N PHE A 101 -5.19 1.47 17.87
CA PHE A 101 -5.99 0.54 17.08
C PHE A 101 -6.04 0.93 15.59
N ASP A 102 -6.49 2.14 15.27
CA ASP A 102 -6.62 2.59 13.87
C ASP A 102 -5.31 2.54 13.11
N THR A 103 -4.21 2.96 13.76
CA THR A 103 -2.89 2.97 13.12
C THR A 103 -2.40 1.56 12.79
N VAL A 104 -2.63 0.61 13.70
CA VAL A 104 -2.22 -0.79 13.50
C VAL A 104 -3.16 -1.48 12.51
N LEU A 105 -4.46 -1.24 12.61
CA LEU A 105 -5.47 -1.75 11.68
C LEU A 105 -5.15 -1.32 10.24
N MET A 106 -4.88 -0.03 10.02
CA MET A 106 -4.53 0.50 8.71
C MET A 106 -3.28 -0.17 8.12
N LYS A 107 -2.26 -0.45 8.95
CA LYS A 107 -1.04 -1.15 8.52
C LYS A 107 -1.31 -2.62 8.20
N ALA A 108 -2.05 -3.31 9.06
CA ALA A 108 -2.40 -4.71 8.86
C ALA A 108 -3.28 -4.90 7.61
N ALA A 109 -4.27 -4.02 7.42
CA ALA A 109 -5.14 -4.00 6.24
C ALA A 109 -4.35 -3.72 4.95
N TYR A 110 -3.39 -2.80 4.97
CA TYR A 110 -2.47 -2.59 3.86
C TYR A 110 -1.69 -3.86 3.51
N LYS A 111 -1.14 -4.55 4.53
CA LYS A 111 -0.44 -5.82 4.32
C LYS A 111 -1.36 -6.93 3.82
N ALA A 112 -2.62 -6.96 4.26
CA ALA A 112 -3.62 -7.88 3.72
C ALA A 112 -3.89 -7.65 2.22
N LEU A 113 -3.97 -6.40 1.77
CA LEU A 113 -4.11 -6.07 0.33
C LEU A 113 -2.92 -6.58 -0.49
N ILE A 114 -1.68 -6.28 -0.07
CA ILE A 114 -0.50 -6.61 -0.87
C ILE A 114 -0.12 -8.10 -0.79
N HIS A 115 -0.29 -8.75 0.36
CA HIS A 115 0.03 -10.18 0.53
C HIS A 115 -1.15 -11.12 0.24
N GLY A 116 -2.39 -10.58 0.24
CA GLY A 116 -3.63 -11.34 0.19
C GLY A 116 -4.18 -11.68 1.57
N VAL A 117 -3.33 -11.88 2.56
CA VAL A 117 -3.67 -12.13 3.96
C VAL A 117 -2.66 -11.49 4.90
N CYS A 118 -3.15 -11.01 6.03
CA CYS A 118 -2.37 -10.60 7.19
C CYS A 118 -2.88 -11.34 8.42
N PHE A 119 -2.07 -11.49 9.45
CA PHE A 119 -2.41 -12.19 10.68
C PHE A 119 -2.33 -11.25 11.88
N PRO A 120 -3.35 -10.40 12.10
CA PRO A 120 -3.48 -9.63 13.32
C PRO A 120 -3.47 -10.50 14.56
N PHE A 121 -2.78 -10.03 15.58
CA PHE A 121 -2.57 -10.72 16.86
C PHE A 121 -2.94 -9.79 18.01
N TRP A 122 -3.75 -10.33 18.95
CA TRP A 122 -4.16 -9.63 20.14
C TRP A 122 -3.42 -10.11 21.39
N ASN A 123 -2.79 -9.21 22.12
CA ASN A 123 -2.17 -9.46 23.42
C ASN A 123 -2.43 -8.30 24.40
N GLY A 124 -3.68 -7.81 24.47
CA GLY A 124 -4.04 -6.57 25.15
C GLY A 124 -3.86 -5.33 24.29
N ASN A 125 -3.18 -5.45 23.16
CA ASN A 125 -3.08 -4.45 22.10
C ASN A 125 -3.07 -5.16 20.75
N LEU A 126 -3.59 -4.50 19.73
CA LEU A 126 -3.53 -5.01 18.37
C LEU A 126 -2.08 -4.94 17.84
N ASN A 127 -1.61 -6.05 17.32
CA ASN A 127 -0.37 -6.21 16.56
C ASN A 127 -0.69 -7.00 15.30
N TYR A 128 0.27 -7.22 14.41
CA TYR A 128 0.06 -8.09 13.24
C TYR A 128 1.33 -8.80 12.84
N PHE A 129 1.16 -9.92 12.17
CA PHE A 129 2.21 -10.68 11.48
C PHE A 129 1.93 -10.67 9.99
N GLU A 130 2.97 -10.49 9.20
CA GLU A 130 2.88 -10.55 7.75
C GLU A 130 2.84 -12.00 7.26
N ALA A 131 2.27 -12.24 6.07
CA ALA A 131 2.26 -13.57 5.47
C ALA A 131 3.66 -14.14 5.24
N THR A 132 4.68 -13.28 5.18
CA THR A 132 6.08 -13.65 5.01
C THR A 132 6.77 -14.11 6.31
N GLU A 133 6.15 -13.88 7.47
CA GLU A 133 6.71 -14.24 8.78
C GLU A 133 5.80 -15.14 9.62
N PHE A 134 4.65 -15.56 9.09
CA PHE A 134 3.67 -16.38 9.81
C PHE A 134 3.19 -17.54 8.95
N ALA A 135 3.39 -18.76 9.41
CA ALA A 135 2.91 -20.00 8.79
C ALA A 135 1.63 -20.46 9.49
N PRO A 136 0.45 -20.31 8.86
CA PRO A 136 -0.82 -20.69 9.44
C PRO A 136 -1.04 -22.21 9.35
N LEU A 137 -1.74 -22.75 10.34
CA LEU A 137 -2.26 -24.13 10.35
C LEU A 137 -3.79 -24.05 10.35
N TRP A 138 -4.36 -24.36 9.19
CA TRP A 138 -5.78 -24.36 8.96
C TRP A 138 -6.38 -25.74 9.26
N ASP A 139 -7.57 -25.74 9.79
CA ASP A 139 -8.41 -26.94 9.81
C ASP A 139 -8.85 -27.23 8.36
N GLU A 140 -8.61 -28.44 7.89
CA GLU A 140 -8.89 -28.82 6.49
C GLU A 140 -10.39 -28.92 6.19
N GLU A 141 -11.22 -29.15 7.19
CA GLU A 141 -12.66 -29.32 7.02
C GLU A 141 -13.41 -27.99 7.14
N THR A 142 -13.04 -27.15 8.10
CA THR A 142 -13.75 -25.90 8.40
C THR A 142 -13.08 -24.66 7.82
N GLY A 143 -11.79 -24.76 7.46
CA GLY A 143 -10.99 -23.61 7.00
C GLY A 143 -10.67 -22.59 8.11
N VAL A 144 -10.90 -22.95 9.38
CA VAL A 144 -10.60 -22.10 10.54
C VAL A 144 -9.11 -22.20 10.90
N LEU A 145 -8.53 -21.09 11.32
CA LEU A 145 -7.14 -21.06 11.81
C LEU A 145 -7.06 -21.71 13.20
N MET A 146 -6.44 -22.88 13.29
CA MET A 146 -6.30 -23.65 14.53
C MET A 146 -5.06 -23.29 15.33
N ALA A 147 -3.97 -23.02 14.64
CA ALA A 147 -2.68 -22.65 15.21
C ALA A 147 -1.84 -21.91 14.18
N GLY A 148 -0.69 -21.40 14.58
CA GLY A 148 0.24 -20.82 13.62
C GLY A 148 1.63 -20.64 14.19
N ILE A 149 2.60 -20.52 13.32
CA ILE A 149 4.01 -20.38 13.67
C ILE A 149 4.53 -19.08 13.13
N ARG A 150 4.81 -18.11 14.01
CA ARG A 150 5.61 -16.96 13.64
C ARG A 150 7.07 -17.34 13.60
N PHE A 151 7.76 -17.04 12.50
CA PHE A 151 9.17 -17.34 12.32
C PHE A 151 9.92 -16.13 11.78
N TRP A 152 11.13 -15.94 12.25
CA TRP A 152 12.01 -14.88 11.74
C TRP A 152 13.47 -15.23 11.93
N GLN A 153 14.31 -14.67 11.09
CA GLN A 153 15.73 -14.73 11.15
C GLN A 153 16.28 -13.33 10.78
N ILE A 154 17.13 -12.78 11.64
CA ILE A 154 17.63 -11.42 11.43
C ILE A 154 18.62 -11.41 10.25
N ASP A 155 19.43 -12.45 10.18
CA ASP A 155 20.46 -12.63 9.14
C ASP A 155 20.84 -14.13 9.08
N ASN A 156 21.37 -14.58 7.95
CA ASN A 156 21.70 -15.98 7.71
C ASN A 156 22.74 -16.57 8.69
N THR A 157 23.51 -15.70 9.38
CA THR A 157 24.48 -16.12 10.41
C THR A 157 23.86 -16.22 11.80
N LYS A 158 22.64 -15.73 11.99
CA LYS A 158 21.92 -15.72 13.26
C LYS A 158 20.95 -16.89 13.35
N PRO A 159 20.62 -17.34 14.56
CA PRO A 159 19.63 -18.40 14.73
C PRO A 159 18.24 -17.95 14.23
N MET A 160 17.50 -18.91 13.70
CA MET A 160 16.08 -18.71 13.41
C MET A 160 15.28 -18.89 14.71
N PHE A 161 14.35 -17.99 14.93
CA PHE A 161 13.36 -18.08 16.00
C PHE A 161 12.02 -18.50 15.44
N ALA A 162 11.28 -19.28 16.23
CA ALA A 162 9.89 -19.63 15.95
C ALA A 162 9.06 -19.48 17.22
N VAL A 163 7.85 -18.98 17.09
CA VAL A 163 6.84 -18.94 18.16
C VAL A 163 5.62 -19.66 17.65
N VAL A 164 5.25 -20.75 18.32
CA VAL A 164 4.04 -21.50 18.04
C VAL A 164 2.91 -20.90 18.87
N TYR A 165 1.84 -20.50 18.22
CA TYR A 165 0.62 -19.96 18.81
C TYR A 165 -0.49 -21.01 18.71
N GLU A 166 -1.07 -21.37 19.84
CA GLU A 166 -2.17 -22.32 19.97
C GLU A 166 -3.27 -21.70 20.85
N SER A 167 -4.45 -22.28 20.88
CA SER A 167 -5.57 -21.75 21.69
C SER A 167 -5.28 -21.72 23.19
N ASP A 168 -4.43 -22.60 23.69
CA ASP A 168 -4.07 -22.77 25.10
C ASP A 168 -2.73 -22.13 25.49
N GLY A 169 -2.13 -21.31 24.61
CA GLY A 169 -0.91 -20.56 24.89
C GLY A 169 0.10 -20.55 23.74
N TYR A 170 1.29 -20.04 24.02
CA TYR A 170 2.36 -19.97 23.04
C TYR A 170 3.67 -20.56 23.57
N THR A 171 4.48 -21.14 22.66
CA THR A 171 5.79 -21.73 22.96
C THR A 171 6.86 -21.07 22.08
N LYS A 172 8.02 -20.71 22.66
CA LYS A 172 9.12 -20.12 21.89
C LYS A 172 10.23 -21.13 21.62
N TRP A 173 10.65 -21.16 20.38
CA TRP A 173 11.67 -22.07 19.87
C TRP A 173 12.81 -21.27 19.23
N LYS A 174 14.01 -21.86 19.27
CA LYS A 174 15.20 -21.32 18.62
C LYS A 174 15.91 -22.44 17.89
N ASN A 175 16.25 -22.22 16.64
CA ASN A 175 17.09 -23.11 15.85
C ASN A 175 18.49 -22.51 15.79
N THR A 176 19.47 -23.16 16.39
CA THR A 176 20.89 -22.83 16.29
C THR A 176 21.47 -23.77 15.25
N ASN A 177 22.12 -23.26 14.21
CA ASN A 177 22.66 -23.98 13.06
C ASN A 177 23.09 -25.42 13.41
N ASP A 178 22.55 -26.41 12.68
CA ASP A 178 22.81 -27.86 12.78
C ASP A 178 22.14 -28.65 13.94
N GLU A 179 21.55 -27.99 14.93
CA GLU A 179 20.97 -28.70 16.08
C GLU A 179 19.44 -28.82 16.07
N GLY A 180 18.75 -28.23 15.08
CA GLY A 180 17.29 -28.16 15.00
C GLY A 180 16.68 -27.19 16.00
N PHE A 181 15.34 -27.11 15.99
CA PHE A 181 14.59 -26.27 16.94
C PHE A 181 14.64 -26.83 18.36
N LYS A 182 14.97 -25.97 19.33
CA LYS A 182 14.92 -26.27 20.77
C LYS A 182 14.00 -25.27 21.46
N VAL A 183 13.26 -25.73 22.46
CA VAL A 183 12.42 -24.87 23.30
C VAL A 183 13.30 -23.89 24.08
N VAL A 184 12.99 -22.62 24.00
CA VAL A 184 13.62 -21.54 24.78
C VAL A 184 12.70 -21.09 25.91
N VAL A 185 11.39 -21.05 25.63
CA VAL A 185 10.35 -20.75 26.61
C VAL A 185 9.29 -21.81 26.46
N GLU A 186 9.03 -22.54 27.52
CA GLU A 186 7.92 -23.50 27.61
C GLU A 186 6.58 -22.77 27.45
N LYS A 187 5.52 -23.54 27.21
CA LYS A 187 4.18 -23.03 26.96
C LYS A 187 3.74 -22.02 28.02
N GLN A 188 3.38 -20.83 27.57
CA GLN A 188 2.95 -19.71 28.40
C GLN A 188 1.55 -19.27 27.99
N PRO A 189 0.69 -18.90 28.95
CA PRO A 189 -0.60 -18.28 28.66
C PRO A 189 -0.42 -16.89 28.06
N TYR A 190 -1.46 -16.43 27.34
CA TYR A 190 -1.44 -15.11 26.67
C TYR A 190 -1.58 -13.95 27.65
N VAL A 191 -2.39 -14.11 28.70
CA VAL A 191 -2.67 -13.08 29.68
C VAL A 191 -2.03 -13.43 31.01
N LYS A 192 -1.28 -12.48 31.58
CA LYS A 192 -0.69 -12.59 32.91
C LYS A 192 -0.93 -11.28 33.64
N GLU A 193 -1.79 -11.31 34.64
CA GLU A 193 -2.13 -10.15 35.44
C GLU A 193 -1.62 -10.31 36.86
N VAL A 194 -0.90 -9.33 37.36
CA VAL A 194 -0.47 -9.31 38.77
C VAL A 194 -1.67 -8.89 39.62
N MET A 195 -2.23 -9.83 40.36
CA MET A 195 -3.39 -9.58 41.22
C MET A 195 -3.00 -8.78 42.47
N TYR A 196 -1.92 -9.18 43.13
CA TYR A 196 -1.35 -8.46 44.29
C TYR A 196 0.07 -8.92 44.57
N THR A 197 0.82 -8.07 45.24
CA THR A 197 2.18 -8.38 45.72
C THR A 197 2.17 -8.65 47.21
N VAL A 198 2.70 -9.80 47.64
CA VAL A 198 2.82 -10.17 49.03
C VAL A 198 3.96 -9.37 49.68
N ALA A 199 3.94 -9.25 51.04
CA ALA A 199 4.90 -8.44 51.80
C ALA A 199 6.37 -8.87 51.61
N ASP A 200 6.65 -10.08 51.13
CA ASP A 200 7.99 -10.60 50.80
C ASP A 200 8.44 -10.24 49.37
N GLY A 201 7.63 -9.51 48.62
CA GLY A 201 7.89 -9.15 47.21
C GLY A 201 7.42 -10.18 46.19
N THR A 202 6.79 -11.28 46.63
CA THR A 202 6.22 -12.29 45.71
C THR A 202 4.93 -11.75 45.08
N GLU A 203 4.87 -11.80 43.73
CA GLU A 203 3.69 -11.41 42.96
C GLU A 203 2.76 -12.62 42.78
N VAL A 204 1.49 -12.44 43.10
CA VAL A 204 0.43 -13.41 42.78
C VAL A 204 -0.13 -13.02 41.42
N VAL A 205 0.12 -13.88 40.44
CA VAL A 205 -0.22 -13.66 39.03
C VAL A 205 -1.40 -14.53 38.64
N ASP A 206 -2.47 -13.93 38.14
CA ASP A 206 -3.48 -14.65 37.39
C ASP A 206 -2.99 -14.90 35.96
N SER A 207 -3.16 -16.11 35.47
CA SER A 207 -2.66 -16.55 34.18
C SER A 207 -3.76 -17.30 33.45
N HIS A 208 -4.28 -16.71 32.38
CA HIS A 208 -5.35 -17.32 31.60
C HIS A 208 -5.15 -17.10 30.09
N ASN A 209 -5.95 -17.77 29.29
CA ASN A 209 -5.96 -17.63 27.84
C ASN A 209 -7.26 -16.98 27.37
N TYR A 210 -7.23 -16.45 26.17
CA TYR A 210 -8.43 -16.01 25.48
C TYR A 210 -9.34 -17.21 25.15
N PRO A 211 -10.64 -16.99 24.89
CA PRO A 211 -11.58 -18.07 24.56
C PRO A 211 -11.25 -18.77 23.23
N ALA A 212 -10.48 -18.14 22.39
CA ALA A 212 -10.03 -18.65 21.09
C ALA A 212 -8.57 -18.28 20.83
N LEU A 213 -8.01 -18.73 19.70
CA LEU A 213 -6.69 -18.34 19.25
C LEU A 213 -6.64 -16.81 19.03
N PRO A 214 -5.73 -16.06 19.68
CA PRO A 214 -5.68 -14.61 19.56
C PRO A 214 -4.98 -14.12 18.28
N VAL A 215 -4.83 -14.96 17.28
CA VAL A 215 -4.40 -14.62 15.91
C VAL A 215 -5.60 -14.80 14.99
N ILE A 216 -6.03 -13.73 14.36
CA ILE A 216 -7.22 -13.71 13.50
C ILE A 216 -6.77 -13.37 12.09
N PRO A 217 -7.00 -14.23 11.08
CA PRO A 217 -6.62 -13.92 9.71
C PRO A 217 -7.51 -12.81 9.15
N MET A 218 -6.90 -11.80 8.55
CA MET A 218 -7.58 -10.72 7.84
C MET A 218 -7.20 -10.77 6.36
N TRP A 219 -8.19 -10.87 5.50
CA TRP A 219 -8.01 -10.94 4.07
C TRP A 219 -8.09 -9.54 3.44
N GLY A 220 -7.40 -9.34 2.32
CA GLY A 220 -7.43 -8.08 1.58
C GLY A 220 -8.64 -7.95 0.65
N SER A 221 -9.30 -9.06 0.33
CA SER A 221 -10.50 -9.14 -0.51
C SER A 221 -11.17 -10.49 -0.36
N SER A 222 -12.41 -10.61 -0.81
CA SER A 222 -13.17 -11.87 -0.87
C SER A 222 -12.49 -12.94 -1.74
N LEU A 223 -11.64 -12.54 -2.70
CA LEU A 223 -10.85 -13.45 -3.53
C LEU A 223 -9.69 -14.13 -2.78
N LYS A 224 -9.36 -13.67 -1.56
CA LYS A 224 -8.30 -14.22 -0.70
C LYS A 224 -6.94 -14.32 -1.42
N GLN A 225 -6.60 -13.31 -2.20
CA GLN A 225 -5.34 -13.24 -2.95
C GLN A 225 -4.75 -11.84 -2.95
N SER A 226 -3.44 -11.74 -3.24
CA SER A 226 -2.75 -10.47 -3.42
C SER A 226 -3.32 -9.69 -4.60
N THR A 227 -3.47 -8.38 -4.45
CA THR A 227 -3.84 -7.46 -5.53
C THR A 227 -2.82 -7.44 -6.68
N LEU A 228 -1.59 -7.93 -6.46
CA LEU A 228 -0.57 -8.06 -7.50
C LEU A 228 -0.98 -9.04 -8.61
N ILE A 229 -1.73 -10.11 -8.28
CA ILE A 229 -2.07 -11.17 -9.23
C ILE A 229 -2.80 -10.62 -10.45
N GLY A 230 -3.73 -9.68 -10.28
CA GLY A 230 -4.46 -9.06 -11.37
C GLY A 230 -3.67 -8.00 -12.15
N LEU A 231 -2.66 -7.39 -11.53
CA LEU A 231 -1.97 -6.23 -12.09
C LEU A 231 -0.59 -6.51 -12.66
N ARG A 232 0.07 -7.59 -12.22
CA ARG A 232 1.47 -7.84 -12.50
C ARG A 232 1.81 -7.76 -13.98
N SER A 233 1.03 -8.44 -14.83
CA SER A 233 1.31 -8.51 -16.28
C SER A 233 1.25 -7.13 -16.94
N GLN A 234 0.37 -6.26 -16.51
CA GLN A 234 0.23 -4.90 -17.05
C GLN A 234 1.37 -4.00 -16.55
N ILE A 235 1.72 -4.09 -15.27
CA ILE A 235 2.84 -3.35 -14.70
C ILE A 235 4.15 -3.76 -15.38
N ASP A 236 4.38 -5.06 -15.56
CA ASP A 236 5.57 -5.59 -16.22
C ASP A 236 5.66 -5.12 -17.67
N SER A 237 4.55 -5.15 -18.41
CA SER A 237 4.48 -4.66 -19.79
C SER A 237 4.77 -3.16 -19.86
N TYR A 238 4.19 -2.36 -18.96
CA TYR A 238 4.44 -0.93 -18.88
C TYR A 238 5.92 -0.63 -18.62
N ASP A 239 6.53 -1.31 -17.65
CA ASP A 239 7.91 -1.09 -17.24
C ASP A 239 8.89 -1.51 -18.35
N LEU A 240 8.64 -2.63 -19.03
CA LEU A 240 9.46 -3.09 -20.15
C LEU A 240 9.41 -2.11 -21.33
N ILE A 241 8.23 -1.65 -21.73
CA ILE A 241 8.09 -0.69 -22.84
C ILE A 241 8.70 0.66 -22.47
N ARG A 242 8.48 1.14 -21.25
CA ARG A 242 9.07 2.41 -20.78
C ARG A 242 10.59 2.35 -20.72
N SER A 243 11.14 1.25 -20.23
CA SER A 243 12.59 1.04 -20.18
C SER A 243 13.18 0.85 -21.58
N GLY A 244 12.50 0.10 -22.46
CA GLY A 244 12.88 -0.04 -23.86
C GLY A 244 12.88 1.31 -24.60
N PHE A 245 11.90 2.16 -24.33
CA PHE A 245 11.85 3.52 -24.90
C PHE A 245 13.03 4.39 -24.42
N ALA A 246 13.38 4.31 -23.13
CA ALA A 246 14.55 5.01 -22.62
C ALA A 246 15.86 4.46 -23.22
N ASN A 247 15.95 3.16 -23.45
CA ASN A 247 17.10 2.53 -24.12
C ASN A 247 17.24 3.02 -25.55
N ASP A 248 16.15 3.04 -26.31
CA ASP A 248 16.18 3.50 -27.70
C ASP A 248 16.56 4.98 -27.78
N LEU A 249 16.08 5.84 -26.88
CA LEU A 249 16.50 7.24 -26.81
C LEU A 249 18.01 7.38 -26.51
N SER A 250 18.54 6.50 -25.66
CA SER A 250 19.97 6.47 -25.36
C SER A 250 20.79 5.96 -26.55
N ASP A 251 20.27 4.97 -27.28
CA ASP A 251 20.95 4.35 -28.42
C ASP A 251 20.87 5.23 -29.67
N VAL A 252 19.76 5.98 -29.88
CA VAL A 252 19.60 6.95 -31.01
C VAL A 252 20.56 8.14 -30.87
N ALA A 253 21.05 8.44 -29.68
CA ALA A 253 22.15 9.38 -29.52
C ALA A 253 23.46 8.90 -30.21
N GLN A 254 23.54 7.61 -30.60
CA GLN A 254 24.61 7.05 -31.38
C GLN A 254 24.25 7.15 -32.88
N ILE A 255 24.87 8.08 -33.59
CA ILE A 255 24.71 8.19 -35.04
C ILE A 255 25.45 7.05 -35.71
N TYR A 256 24.72 6.21 -36.46
CA TYR A 256 25.34 5.22 -37.34
C TYR A 256 25.78 5.90 -38.64
N TRP A 257 26.97 5.54 -39.12
CA TRP A 257 27.51 6.08 -40.34
C TRP A 257 27.58 5.02 -41.40
N ILE A 258 26.89 5.24 -42.50
CA ILE A 258 26.98 4.38 -43.66
C ILE A 258 28.11 4.90 -44.57
N VAL A 259 29.10 4.05 -44.73
CA VAL A 259 30.29 4.37 -45.56
C VAL A 259 30.20 3.56 -46.85
N GLU A 260 29.94 4.22 -47.95
CA GLU A 260 29.78 3.59 -49.26
C GLU A 260 31.05 3.75 -50.09
N ASN A 261 31.40 2.74 -50.92
CA ASN A 261 32.53 2.76 -51.84
C ASN A 261 33.93 2.94 -51.24
N TYR A 262 34.13 2.57 -50.03
CA TYR A 262 35.45 2.50 -49.38
C TYR A 262 35.99 1.06 -49.37
N GLY A 263 36.01 0.44 -50.56
CA GLY A 263 36.53 -0.93 -50.71
C GLY A 263 38.01 -1.00 -50.35
N GLY A 264 38.36 -1.97 -49.46
CA GLY A 264 39.74 -2.17 -49.05
C GLY A 264 40.17 -1.65 -47.69
N MET A 265 39.23 -1.04 -46.89
CA MET A 265 39.49 -0.72 -45.50
C MET A 265 39.65 -1.99 -44.65
N SER A 266 40.74 -2.08 -43.96
CA SER A 266 40.93 -3.11 -42.96
C SER A 266 40.15 -2.79 -41.68
N ASP A 267 39.97 -3.79 -40.79
CA ASP A 267 39.30 -3.58 -39.51
C ASP A 267 40.03 -2.51 -38.64
N SER A 268 41.35 -2.38 -38.81
CA SER A 268 42.14 -1.34 -38.15
C SER A 268 41.85 0.06 -38.72
N ASP A 269 41.55 0.18 -39.95
CA ASP A 269 41.20 1.46 -40.59
C ASP A 269 39.80 1.91 -40.19
N LEU A 270 38.86 0.96 -40.11
CA LEU A 270 37.52 1.23 -39.60
C LEU A 270 37.55 1.60 -38.13
N ALA A 271 38.41 1.02 -37.31
CA ALA A 271 38.57 1.39 -35.91
C ALA A 271 39.14 2.82 -35.78
N ARG A 272 40.15 3.20 -36.57
CA ARG A 272 40.73 4.53 -36.60
C ARG A 272 39.71 5.57 -37.11
N PHE A 273 38.92 5.21 -38.10
CA PHE A 273 37.84 6.03 -38.63
C PHE A 273 36.80 6.36 -37.56
N ARG A 274 36.32 5.29 -36.87
CA ARG A 274 35.40 5.41 -35.74
C ARG A 274 35.95 6.30 -34.63
N ASP A 275 37.21 6.15 -34.29
CA ASP A 275 37.84 6.90 -33.19
C ASP A 275 38.02 8.36 -33.56
N ARG A 276 38.37 8.68 -34.83
CA ARG A 276 38.42 10.06 -35.35
C ARG A 276 37.05 10.70 -35.35
N LEU A 277 36.00 9.95 -35.75
CA LEU A 277 34.63 10.43 -35.76
C LEU A 277 34.15 10.78 -34.35
N LYS A 278 34.47 9.94 -33.36
CA LYS A 278 34.12 10.17 -31.96
C LYS A 278 34.88 11.34 -31.33
N LEU A 279 36.14 11.53 -31.66
CA LEU A 279 37.00 12.57 -31.07
C LEU A 279 36.81 13.93 -31.74
N ASN A 280 36.71 13.98 -33.06
CA ASN A 280 36.77 15.25 -33.82
C ASN A 280 35.40 15.64 -34.40
N HIS A 281 34.42 14.71 -34.39
CA HIS A 281 33.08 14.90 -35.01
C HIS A 281 33.12 15.30 -36.52
N ILE A 282 34.29 15.23 -37.17
CA ILE A 282 34.53 15.55 -38.55
C ILE A 282 35.41 14.49 -39.19
N VAL A 283 35.06 14.06 -40.39
CA VAL A 283 35.84 13.11 -41.19
C VAL A 283 35.91 13.65 -42.62
N GLU A 284 37.10 13.67 -43.19
CA GLU A 284 37.28 13.94 -44.63
C GLU A 284 36.84 12.68 -45.40
N ALA A 285 35.93 12.87 -46.38
CA ALA A 285 35.52 11.88 -47.32
C ALA A 285 36.21 12.14 -48.64
N ASP A 286 36.95 11.15 -49.17
CA ASP A 286 37.46 11.21 -50.52
C ASP A 286 36.33 10.93 -51.50
N THR A 287 35.87 11.96 -52.18
CA THR A 287 34.77 11.86 -53.16
C THR A 287 35.27 11.58 -54.59
N SER A 288 36.58 11.47 -54.80
CA SER A 288 37.17 11.26 -56.13
C SER A 288 36.80 9.93 -56.74
N GLU A 289 36.54 8.90 -55.95
CA GLU A 289 36.08 7.57 -56.37
C GLU A 289 34.60 7.30 -56.05
N GLY A 290 33.82 8.31 -55.75
CA GLY A 290 32.38 8.17 -55.43
C GLY A 290 32.08 7.70 -54.01
N GLY A 291 33.07 7.87 -53.10
CA GLY A 291 32.87 7.56 -51.69
C GLY A 291 31.84 8.50 -51.07
N LYS A 292 30.92 7.95 -50.28
CA LYS A 292 29.85 8.69 -49.60
C LYS A 292 29.74 8.26 -48.15
N ILE A 293 29.64 9.24 -47.29
CA ILE A 293 29.37 8.99 -45.86
C ILE A 293 28.02 9.63 -45.54
N THR A 294 27.07 8.79 -45.11
CA THR A 294 25.72 9.24 -44.79
C THR A 294 25.43 8.91 -43.34
N PRO A 295 25.04 9.93 -42.52
CA PRO A 295 24.56 9.65 -41.20
C PRO A 295 23.21 8.96 -41.28
N TYR A 296 23.04 7.87 -40.55
CA TYR A 296 21.78 7.19 -40.39
C TYR A 296 21.30 7.34 -38.93
N ALA A 297 20.24 8.10 -38.76
CA ALA A 297 19.54 8.18 -37.46
C ALA A 297 18.37 7.21 -37.51
N GLN A 298 18.28 6.31 -36.54
CA GLN A 298 17.14 5.42 -36.40
C GLN A 298 15.92 6.23 -35.94
N ASP A 299 14.84 6.13 -36.65
CA ASP A 299 13.58 6.79 -36.28
C ASP A 299 12.89 5.97 -35.17
N VAL A 300 12.62 6.60 -34.03
CA VAL A 300 11.93 5.98 -32.91
C VAL A 300 10.43 6.25 -33.05
N PRO A 301 9.56 5.24 -33.07
CA PRO A 301 8.11 5.43 -33.19
C PRO A 301 7.50 6.00 -31.88
N TYR A 302 7.82 7.28 -31.60
CA TYR A 302 7.47 7.97 -30.37
C TYR A 302 5.97 7.94 -30.08
N GLN A 303 5.15 8.34 -31.04
CA GLN A 303 3.69 8.43 -30.85
C GLN A 303 3.04 7.09 -30.53
N ALA A 304 3.42 6.03 -31.25
CA ALA A 304 2.87 4.69 -31.01
C ALA A 304 3.19 4.18 -29.59
N ARG A 305 4.42 4.42 -29.14
CA ARG A 305 4.84 3.99 -27.79
C ARG A 305 4.16 4.81 -26.70
N GLN A 306 4.05 6.13 -26.88
CA GLN A 306 3.35 6.97 -25.92
C GLN A 306 1.86 6.60 -25.80
N THR A 307 1.19 6.40 -26.94
CA THR A 307 -0.21 5.96 -26.97
C THR A 307 -0.40 4.61 -26.24
N TYR A 308 0.52 3.69 -26.47
CA TYR A 308 0.47 2.38 -25.80
C TYR A 308 0.70 2.47 -24.30
N LEU A 309 1.68 3.27 -23.85
CA LEU A 309 1.92 3.51 -22.41
C LEU A 309 0.73 4.18 -21.72
N ASP A 310 0.10 5.15 -22.38
CA ASP A 310 -1.09 5.82 -21.86
C ASP A 310 -2.28 4.85 -21.79
N GLY A 311 -2.45 3.99 -22.80
CA GLY A 311 -3.48 2.93 -22.81
C GLY A 311 -3.30 1.91 -21.68
N ILE A 312 -2.08 1.35 -21.52
CA ILE A 312 -1.82 0.40 -20.39
C ILE A 312 -2.01 1.10 -19.05
N ARG A 313 -1.53 2.34 -18.92
CA ARG A 313 -1.73 3.11 -17.68
C ARG A 313 -3.21 3.22 -17.34
N GLN A 314 -4.04 3.56 -18.31
CA GLN A 314 -5.49 3.63 -18.10
C GLN A 314 -6.04 2.27 -17.71
N SER A 315 -5.70 1.19 -18.42
CA SER A 315 -6.15 -0.17 -18.07
C SER A 315 -5.75 -0.57 -16.65
N ILE A 316 -4.56 -0.20 -16.16
CA ILE A 316 -4.12 -0.47 -14.79
C ILE A 316 -5.06 0.20 -13.77
N TYR A 317 -5.49 1.44 -14.02
CA TYR A 317 -6.42 2.15 -13.12
C TYR A 317 -7.83 1.57 -13.20
N ASP A 318 -8.30 1.29 -14.43
CA ASP A 318 -9.64 0.75 -14.67
C ASP A 318 -9.78 -0.67 -14.08
N ASP A 319 -8.82 -1.57 -14.32
CA ASP A 319 -8.85 -2.95 -13.82
C ASP A 319 -8.66 -3.03 -12.30
N PHE A 320 -7.92 -2.10 -11.71
CA PHE A 320 -7.82 -1.99 -10.25
C PHE A 320 -9.06 -1.35 -9.62
N GLY A 321 -9.87 -0.66 -10.41
CA GLY A 321 -10.97 0.16 -9.92
C GLY A 321 -10.48 1.32 -9.05
N ALA A 322 -9.46 2.06 -9.52
CA ALA A 322 -8.85 3.16 -8.80
C ALA A 322 -9.28 4.51 -9.38
N PHE A 323 -9.32 5.52 -8.53
CA PHE A 323 -9.56 6.89 -8.97
C PHE A 323 -8.32 7.48 -9.67
N ASP A 324 -8.47 7.87 -10.96
CA ASP A 324 -7.39 8.53 -11.71
C ASP A 324 -7.56 10.05 -11.70
N VAL A 325 -6.72 10.73 -10.92
CA VAL A 325 -6.70 12.19 -10.79
C VAL A 325 -6.43 12.91 -12.14
N ARG A 326 -5.71 12.27 -13.10
CA ARG A 326 -5.42 12.90 -14.39
C ARG A 326 -6.66 13.14 -15.25
N GLY A 327 -7.65 12.23 -15.16
CA GLY A 327 -8.94 12.40 -15.82
C GLY A 327 -9.75 13.60 -15.30
N PHE A 328 -9.37 14.11 -14.11
CA PHE A 328 -10.04 15.21 -13.42
C PHE A 328 -9.36 16.56 -13.51
N SER A 329 -8.20 16.68 -14.17
CA SER A 329 -7.36 17.87 -14.13
C SER A 329 -7.88 19.08 -14.96
N SER A 330 -8.97 18.95 -15.72
CA SER A 330 -9.48 20.00 -16.60
C SER A 330 -10.89 20.44 -16.21
N GLY A 331 -10.99 21.60 -15.53
CA GLY A 331 -12.25 22.30 -15.27
C GLY A 331 -12.94 21.94 -13.93
N ALA A 332 -13.93 22.77 -13.56
CA ALA A 332 -14.81 22.49 -12.43
C ALA A 332 -15.70 21.27 -12.76
N LYS A 333 -15.71 20.28 -11.88
CA LYS A 333 -16.52 19.07 -12.02
C LYS A 333 -17.74 19.17 -11.11
N THR A 334 -18.86 18.67 -11.60
CA THR A 334 -20.07 18.57 -10.81
C THR A 334 -19.95 17.46 -9.75
N ALA A 335 -20.73 17.54 -8.68
CA ALA A 335 -20.76 16.49 -7.65
C ALA A 335 -21.08 15.12 -8.27
N THR A 336 -22.01 15.05 -9.22
CA THR A 336 -22.40 13.81 -9.92
C THR A 336 -21.23 13.21 -10.74
N GLU A 337 -20.42 14.04 -11.42
CA GLU A 337 -19.24 13.55 -12.15
C GLU A 337 -18.16 13.05 -11.20
N ILE A 338 -18.00 13.69 -10.05
CA ILE A 338 -17.09 13.23 -9.00
C ILE A 338 -17.54 11.87 -8.46
N ASP A 339 -18.80 11.73 -8.09
CA ASP A 339 -19.36 10.47 -7.58
C ASP A 339 -19.26 9.34 -8.61
N ALA A 340 -19.58 9.60 -9.87
CA ALA A 340 -19.44 8.61 -10.94
C ALA A 340 -17.98 8.14 -11.13
N ALA A 341 -17.01 9.04 -10.96
CA ALA A 341 -15.61 8.67 -11.07
C ALA A 341 -15.09 7.88 -9.85
N TYR A 342 -15.71 8.02 -8.68
CA TYR A 342 -15.39 7.24 -7.50
C TYR A 342 -16.09 5.87 -7.45
N GLN A 343 -17.11 5.64 -8.28
CA GLN A 343 -17.90 4.40 -8.24
C GLN A 343 -17.06 3.11 -8.29
N PRO A 344 -16.04 2.93 -9.16
CA PRO A 344 -15.22 1.72 -9.17
C PRO A 344 -14.40 1.56 -7.87
N LEU A 345 -13.96 2.67 -7.29
CA LEU A 345 -13.24 2.66 -6.02
C LEU A 345 -14.18 2.36 -4.85
N ASP A 346 -15.43 2.83 -4.89
CA ASP A 346 -16.46 2.52 -3.90
C ASP A 346 -16.78 1.02 -3.87
N GLU A 347 -17.02 0.39 -5.03
CA GLU A 347 -17.28 -1.05 -5.16
C GLU A 347 -16.12 -1.90 -4.61
N ASN A 348 -14.90 -1.50 -4.89
CA ASN A 348 -13.71 -2.17 -4.35
C ASN A 348 -13.52 -1.93 -2.85
N ALA A 349 -13.93 -0.75 -2.35
CA ALA A 349 -13.88 -0.44 -0.94
C ALA A 349 -14.92 -1.26 -0.17
N ASP A 350 -16.10 -1.50 -0.72
CA ASP A 350 -17.14 -2.32 -0.09
C ASP A 350 -16.64 -3.75 0.19
N ASP A 351 -15.97 -4.40 -0.78
CA ASP A 351 -15.37 -5.73 -0.58
C ASP A 351 -14.26 -5.70 0.49
N PHE A 352 -13.40 -4.70 0.44
CA PHE A 352 -12.31 -4.54 1.40
C PHE A 352 -12.82 -4.25 2.83
N GLU A 353 -13.79 -3.34 2.97
CA GLU A 353 -14.42 -2.99 4.23
C GLU A 353 -15.16 -4.19 4.85
N ALA A 354 -15.81 -5.03 4.03
CA ALA A 354 -16.43 -6.26 4.48
C ALA A 354 -15.43 -7.21 5.17
N GLN A 355 -14.21 -7.35 4.62
CA GLN A 355 -13.16 -8.16 5.24
C GLN A 355 -12.67 -7.56 6.57
N ILE A 356 -12.65 -6.24 6.68
CA ILE A 356 -12.28 -5.55 7.93
C ILE A 356 -13.40 -5.72 8.97
N ILE A 357 -14.67 -5.63 8.57
CA ILE A 357 -15.81 -5.86 9.46
C ILE A 357 -15.73 -7.26 10.07
N GLU A 358 -15.56 -8.30 9.23
CA GLU A 358 -15.43 -9.70 9.70
C GLU A 358 -14.27 -9.86 10.70
N PHE A 359 -13.13 -9.23 10.41
CA PHE A 359 -12.00 -9.23 11.33
C PHE A 359 -12.31 -8.54 12.66
N VAL A 360 -12.91 -7.32 12.63
CA VAL A 360 -13.19 -6.53 13.84
C VAL A 360 -14.25 -7.21 14.71
N GLN A 361 -15.27 -7.82 14.12
CA GLN A 361 -16.27 -8.60 14.83
C GLN A 361 -15.65 -9.83 15.50
N SER A 362 -14.78 -10.55 14.79
CA SER A 362 -14.03 -11.69 15.36
C SER A 362 -13.13 -11.26 16.52
N LEU A 363 -12.48 -10.09 16.41
CA LEU A 363 -11.68 -9.52 17.47
C LEU A 363 -12.54 -9.12 18.68
N GLY A 364 -13.71 -8.50 18.44
CA GLY A 364 -14.68 -8.18 19.47
C GLY A 364 -15.13 -9.41 20.26
N ALA A 365 -15.51 -10.48 19.58
CA ALA A 365 -15.87 -11.75 20.16
C ALA A 365 -14.73 -12.35 21.03
N LEU A 366 -13.47 -12.23 20.57
CA LEU A 366 -12.29 -12.68 21.30
C LEU A 366 -12.12 -11.98 22.66
N ILE A 367 -12.42 -10.69 22.73
CA ILE A 367 -12.26 -9.87 23.95
C ILE A 367 -13.56 -9.70 24.74
N GLY A 368 -14.64 -10.37 24.32
CA GLY A 368 -15.91 -10.40 25.03
C GLY A 368 -16.82 -9.20 24.79
N ILE A 369 -16.64 -8.48 23.68
CA ILE A 369 -17.56 -7.45 23.22
C ILE A 369 -18.66 -8.10 22.37
N ASP A 370 -19.88 -7.63 22.54
CA ASP A 370 -21.02 -8.08 21.76
C ASP A 370 -20.83 -7.77 20.25
N GLU A 371 -21.05 -8.76 19.40
CA GLU A 371 -20.85 -8.67 17.96
C GLU A 371 -21.64 -7.53 17.32
N ASP A 372 -22.90 -7.34 17.75
CA ASP A 372 -23.77 -6.26 17.27
C ASP A 372 -23.19 -4.86 17.52
N LYS A 373 -22.34 -4.69 18.55
CA LYS A 373 -21.68 -3.44 18.89
C LYS A 373 -20.32 -3.27 18.20
N CYS A 374 -19.77 -4.35 17.67
CA CYS A 374 -18.43 -4.39 17.06
C CYS A 374 -18.42 -4.13 15.56
N THR A 375 -19.49 -3.59 14.97
CA THR A 375 -19.51 -3.25 13.55
C THR A 375 -18.85 -1.89 13.33
N PRO A 376 -17.69 -1.83 12.67
CA PRO A 376 -17.01 -0.57 12.39
C PRO A 376 -17.72 0.22 11.31
N LEU A 377 -17.78 1.53 11.48
CA LEU A 377 -18.29 2.48 10.50
C LEU A 377 -17.11 3.20 9.83
N PHE A 378 -17.12 3.26 8.51
CA PHE A 378 -16.06 3.85 7.71
C PHE A 378 -16.46 5.22 7.20
N LYS A 379 -15.57 6.20 7.34
CA LYS A 379 -15.70 7.51 6.70
C LYS A 379 -14.71 7.60 5.54
N ARG A 380 -15.19 7.31 4.33
CA ARG A 380 -14.37 7.31 3.10
C ARG A 380 -13.82 8.70 2.80
N ASN A 381 -12.55 8.75 2.40
CA ASN A 381 -11.86 10.00 2.08
C ASN A 381 -12.08 10.38 0.61
N LYS A 382 -13.22 11.03 0.31
CA LYS A 382 -13.58 11.51 -1.03
C LYS A 382 -13.17 12.97 -1.22
N ILE A 383 -12.74 13.33 -2.44
CA ILE A 383 -12.68 14.72 -2.87
C ILE A 383 -14.14 15.18 -3.05
N SER A 384 -14.56 16.20 -2.35
CA SER A 384 -15.90 16.76 -2.46
C SER A 384 -15.85 18.18 -3.03
N ASN A 385 -16.87 18.58 -3.78
CA ASN A 385 -17.09 19.97 -4.12
C ASN A 385 -17.73 20.66 -2.90
N ALA A 386 -16.88 21.12 -1.97
CA ALA A 386 -17.29 21.72 -0.72
C ALA A 386 -18.30 22.89 -0.92
N THR A 387 -18.11 23.69 -1.97
CA THR A 387 -18.99 24.84 -2.27
C THR A 387 -20.39 24.37 -2.65
N GLU A 388 -20.50 23.38 -3.53
CA GLU A 388 -21.78 22.84 -3.98
C GLU A 388 -22.51 22.11 -2.85
N MET A 389 -21.77 21.33 -2.04
CA MET A 389 -22.32 20.63 -0.88
C MET A 389 -22.87 21.61 0.17
N VAL A 390 -22.12 22.67 0.49
CA VAL A 390 -22.59 23.70 1.43
C VAL A 390 -23.81 24.45 0.88
N GLN A 391 -23.85 24.74 -0.42
CA GLN A 391 -25.02 25.35 -1.05
C GLN A 391 -26.24 24.42 -0.98
N ALA A 392 -26.07 23.12 -1.25
CA ALA A 392 -27.14 22.14 -1.14
C ALA A 392 -27.67 22.02 0.30
N LEU A 393 -26.78 21.98 1.29
CA LEU A 393 -27.14 21.96 2.72
C LEU A 393 -27.85 23.25 3.16
N ALA A 394 -27.43 24.41 2.62
CA ALA A 394 -28.06 25.70 2.94
C ALA A 394 -29.52 25.79 2.42
N VAL A 395 -29.83 25.15 1.29
CA VAL A 395 -31.19 25.15 0.68
C VAL A 395 -32.08 24.02 1.24
N ALA A 396 -31.47 23.01 1.91
CA ALA A 396 -32.20 21.87 2.44
C ALA A 396 -32.94 22.22 3.76
N ASP A 397 -34.06 22.97 3.67
CA ASP A 397 -34.82 23.40 4.84
C ASP A 397 -35.51 22.27 5.62
N TRP A 398 -35.56 21.06 5.05
CA TRP A 398 -36.10 19.84 5.67
C TRP A 398 -35.12 19.09 6.55
N LEU A 399 -33.83 19.47 6.51
CA LEU A 399 -32.78 18.90 7.39
C LEU A 399 -32.65 19.75 8.65
N ASP A 400 -32.52 19.08 9.78
CA ASP A 400 -32.16 19.71 11.05
C ASP A 400 -30.71 20.26 11.04
N GLU A 401 -30.44 21.25 11.88
CA GLU A 401 -29.13 21.91 11.95
C GLU A 401 -28.01 20.95 12.34
N GLU A 402 -28.29 19.98 13.21
CA GLU A 402 -27.33 18.96 13.60
C GLU A 402 -26.88 18.12 12.41
N THR A 403 -27.82 17.66 11.59
CA THR A 403 -27.53 16.90 10.36
C THR A 403 -26.74 17.75 9.35
N LYS A 404 -27.09 19.03 9.18
CA LYS A 404 -26.34 19.95 8.30
C LYS A 404 -24.89 20.11 8.75
N ILE A 405 -24.65 20.27 10.04
CA ILE A 405 -23.29 20.42 10.60
C ILE A 405 -22.50 19.13 10.43
N ARG A 406 -23.10 17.96 10.69
CA ARG A 406 -22.45 16.66 10.54
C ARG A 406 -22.00 16.39 9.09
N HIS A 407 -22.73 16.91 8.13
CA HIS A 407 -22.42 16.74 6.69
C HIS A 407 -21.62 17.89 6.09
N THR A 408 -21.26 18.91 6.86
CA THR A 408 -20.43 20.02 6.37
C THR A 408 -18.96 19.55 6.23
N PRO A 409 -18.36 19.64 5.02
CA PRO A 409 -17.11 18.95 4.71
C PRO A 409 -15.85 19.52 5.39
N PHE A 410 -15.90 20.72 5.97
CA PHE A 410 -14.77 21.38 6.61
C PHE A 410 -14.91 21.49 8.15
N ILE A 411 -15.95 20.90 8.75
CA ILE A 411 -16.08 20.81 10.19
C ILE A 411 -15.63 19.42 10.62
N SER A 412 -14.58 19.34 11.44
CA SER A 412 -14.11 18.06 11.97
C SER A 412 -15.12 17.49 12.98
N VAL A 413 -15.06 16.16 13.19
CA VAL A 413 -15.98 15.49 14.12
C VAL A 413 -15.86 16.05 15.54
N ASP A 414 -14.65 16.43 15.95
CA ASP A 414 -14.40 17.02 17.26
C ASP A 414 -14.98 18.45 17.39
N GLU A 415 -14.96 19.22 16.28
CA GLU A 415 -15.52 20.57 16.26
C GLU A 415 -17.04 20.60 16.13
N GLN A 416 -17.67 19.52 15.62
CA GLN A 416 -19.14 19.45 15.44
C GLN A 416 -19.88 19.66 16.78
N GLY A 417 -19.38 19.05 17.85
CA GLY A 417 -19.95 19.22 19.19
C GLY A 417 -19.92 20.68 19.66
N GLU A 418 -18.77 21.34 19.51
CA GLU A 418 -18.60 22.74 19.92
C GLU A 418 -19.46 23.72 19.09
N VAL A 419 -19.66 23.42 17.80
CA VAL A 419 -20.52 24.21 16.91
C VAL A 419 -21.98 24.05 17.31
N LEU A 420 -22.43 22.82 17.60
CA LEU A 420 -23.79 22.54 18.08
C LEU A 420 -24.07 23.22 19.43
N ASP A 421 -23.15 23.16 20.38
CA ASP A 421 -23.30 23.81 21.68
C ASP A 421 -23.40 25.33 21.53
N ARG A 422 -22.60 25.94 20.64
CA ARG A 422 -22.70 27.37 20.33
C ARG A 422 -24.04 27.76 19.70
N LEU A 423 -24.54 27.00 18.74
CA LEU A 423 -25.82 27.26 18.10
C LEU A 423 -27.00 27.08 19.06
N SER A 424 -26.94 26.08 19.95
CA SER A 424 -27.95 25.86 20.97
C SER A 424 -27.96 27.03 22.00
N SER A 425 -26.81 27.53 22.40
CA SER A 425 -26.70 28.68 23.30
C SER A 425 -27.19 29.98 22.64
N GLU A 426 -26.85 30.23 21.35
CA GLU A 426 -27.36 31.39 20.59
C GLU A 426 -28.89 31.33 20.39
N SER A 427 -29.46 30.14 20.20
CA SER A 427 -30.90 29.95 20.07
C SER A 427 -31.62 30.23 21.38
N LEU A 428 -31.06 29.82 22.51
CA LEU A 428 -31.55 30.12 23.85
C LEU A 428 -31.49 31.62 24.16
N ASP A 429 -30.41 32.30 23.77
CA ASP A 429 -30.25 33.76 23.97
C ASP A 429 -31.25 34.56 23.13
N ARG A 430 -31.55 34.10 21.88
CA ARG A 430 -32.61 34.70 21.06
C ARG A 430 -34.00 34.49 21.64
N MET A 431 -34.26 33.35 22.25
CA MET A 431 -35.54 33.05 22.91
C MET A 431 -35.71 33.80 24.24
N SER A 432 -34.61 34.09 24.96
CA SER A 432 -34.61 34.81 26.24
C SER A 432 -34.72 36.32 26.09
N GLY A 433 -34.75 36.90 24.91
CA GLY A 433 -35.01 38.30 24.63
C GLY A 433 -33.93 39.28 25.09
N THR A 434 -32.74 38.84 25.31
CA THR A 434 -31.60 39.74 25.68
C THR A 434 -31.02 40.32 24.37
N PRO A 435 -31.08 41.66 24.15
CA PRO A 435 -30.49 42.25 22.95
C PRO A 435 -28.98 42.23 23.09
N THR A 436 -28.30 41.42 22.34
CA THR A 436 -26.85 41.57 22.11
C THR A 436 -26.63 42.81 21.27
N ASP A 437 -26.04 43.83 21.86
CA ASP A 437 -25.68 45.10 21.26
C ASP A 437 -24.58 44.88 20.18
N ARG A 438 -25.01 44.64 18.95
CA ARG A 438 -24.12 44.48 17.78
C ARG A 438 -23.94 45.79 17.01
N ASN A 439 -23.94 46.96 17.66
CA ASN A 439 -23.64 48.22 17.03
C ASN A 439 -22.68 49.09 17.84
N ALA A 440 -21.45 48.60 18.07
CA ALA A 440 -20.32 49.47 18.33
C ALA A 440 -19.58 49.69 17.00
N SER A 441 -20.02 50.67 16.25
CA SER A 441 -19.21 51.23 15.15
C SER A 441 -17.96 51.87 15.77
N PRO A 442 -16.77 51.61 15.23
CA PRO A 442 -15.56 52.37 15.61
C PRO A 442 -15.77 53.81 15.14
N GLY A 443 -15.70 54.74 16.06
CA GLY A 443 -15.87 56.17 15.82
C GLY A 443 -14.93 56.69 14.75
N SER A 444 -15.47 57.54 13.93
CA SER A 444 -14.74 58.41 12.97
C SER A 444 -13.73 59.28 13.71
N PRO A 445 -12.53 59.48 13.18
CA PRO A 445 -11.61 60.47 13.78
C PRO A 445 -12.14 61.85 13.59
N VAL A 446 -12.15 62.61 14.70
CA VAL A 446 -12.45 64.04 14.74
C VAL A 446 -11.37 64.79 13.98
N ASP A 447 -11.82 65.52 12.97
CA ASP A 447 -11.04 66.49 12.24
C ASP A 447 -10.76 67.71 13.19
N THR A 448 -9.53 67.85 13.62
CA THR A 448 -9.03 69.10 14.23
C THR A 448 -8.23 69.82 13.17
N GLY A 449 -8.91 70.74 12.45
CA GLY A 449 -8.26 71.77 11.75
C GLY A 449 -7.53 72.71 12.73
N GLU A 450 -6.26 73.01 12.45
CA GLU A 450 -5.59 74.25 12.84
C GLU A 450 -4.78 74.76 11.63
N GLU A 451 -5.05 76.05 11.39
CA GLU A 451 -4.39 76.92 10.45
C GLU A 451 -2.89 77.09 10.78
N GLU A 452 -2.02 77.02 9.82
CA GLU A 452 -1.13 78.10 9.40
C GLU A 452 -0.33 77.65 8.16
#